data_aec06b6191e06045ae03bcd4150cea53
#
_entry.id   aec06b6191e06045ae03bcd4150cea53
#
_cell.length_a   1.000
_cell.length_b   1.000
_cell.length_c   1.000
_cell.angle_alpha   90.00
_cell.angle_beta   90.00
_cell.angle_gamma   90.00
#
_symmetry.space_group_name_H-M   'P 1'
#
loop_
_entity.id
_entity.type
_entity.pdbx_description
1 polymer ?
#
loop_
_entity_poly.entity_id
_entity_poly.type
_entity_poly.pdbx_seq_one_letter_code
_entity_poly.pdbx_strand_id
1 'polypeptide(L)'
;MKPILKTLLILFALSLPTQRLDAQIYAKLNGLYALVGVINPAVEFTVSPKSTFQTEIVFSPWKYVNDHGVDKPMKFGILMTEYRRYFKQHNRGWYLGANMGMMGFKMSKPQFSDGWFLENRYSKGYGMMIGICGGFEYQFADRWLLDAYFGWSYMLSWYNGYSLDGTIDLYPHRPVQLEKPDPFNGSHEWLPNKIGVSIGFMIFN
;
A
#
# COMPACT_ATOMS: atom_id res chain seq x y z
N MET A 1 -25.66 -22.79 -0.30
CA MET A 1 -24.83 -22.89 -1.52
C MET A 1 -25.27 -24.11 -2.30
N LYS A 2 -25.62 -23.94 -3.57
CA LYS A 2 -26.09 -25.06 -4.42
C LYS A 2 -24.95 -26.10 -4.56
N PRO A 3 -25.25 -27.41 -4.55
CA PRO A 3 -24.23 -28.47 -4.60
C PRO A 3 -23.29 -28.33 -5.80
N ILE A 4 -23.79 -27.85 -6.93
CA ILE A 4 -23.02 -27.59 -8.17
C ILE A 4 -21.86 -26.63 -7.94
N LEU A 5 -22.03 -25.57 -7.12
CA LEU A 5 -20.97 -24.60 -6.83
C LEU A 5 -19.85 -25.20 -5.98
N LYS A 6 -20.19 -26.10 -5.04
CA LYS A 6 -19.20 -26.85 -4.25
C LYS A 6 -18.40 -27.80 -5.13
N THR A 7 -19.06 -28.53 -6.05
CA THR A 7 -18.40 -29.43 -6.99
C THR A 7 -17.47 -28.67 -7.95
N LEU A 8 -17.90 -27.53 -8.47
CA LEU A 8 -17.07 -26.66 -9.33
C LEU A 8 -15.83 -26.12 -8.58
N LEU A 9 -15.98 -25.72 -7.32
CA LEU A 9 -14.86 -25.26 -6.48
C LEU A 9 -13.86 -26.39 -6.20
N ILE A 10 -14.33 -27.61 -5.95
CA ILE A 10 -13.48 -28.79 -5.74
C ILE A 10 -12.75 -29.18 -7.04
N LEU A 11 -13.44 -29.19 -8.18
CA LEU A 11 -12.83 -29.44 -9.49
C LEU A 11 -11.80 -28.38 -9.87
N PHE A 12 -12.06 -27.11 -9.57
CA PHE A 12 -11.11 -26.04 -9.78
C PHE A 12 -9.88 -26.20 -8.86
N ALA A 13 -10.06 -26.57 -7.60
CA ALA A 13 -8.95 -26.82 -6.69
C ALA A 13 -8.09 -28.03 -7.10
N LEU A 14 -8.71 -29.08 -7.70
CA LEU A 14 -8.02 -30.27 -8.19
C LEU A 14 -7.33 -30.04 -9.55
N SER A 15 -7.73 -29.03 -10.32
CA SER A 15 -7.13 -28.69 -11.60
C SER A 15 -5.88 -27.79 -11.49
N LEU A 16 -5.53 -27.36 -10.29
CA LEU A 16 -4.30 -26.61 -10.06
C LEU A 16 -3.10 -27.53 -10.36
N PRO A 17 -2.20 -27.11 -11.26
CA PRO A 17 -1.05 -27.94 -11.61
C PRO A 17 -0.20 -28.18 -10.35
N THR A 18 -0.01 -29.43 -9.99
CA THR A 18 0.88 -29.90 -8.93
C THR A 18 2.36 -29.83 -9.38
N GLN A 19 2.79 -28.69 -9.87
CA GLN A 19 4.22 -28.47 -10.03
C GLN A 19 4.80 -28.35 -8.61
N ARG A 20 5.89 -29.05 -8.34
CA ARG A 20 6.67 -28.83 -7.11
C ARG A 20 7.16 -27.38 -7.19
N LEU A 21 6.47 -26.49 -6.54
CA LEU A 21 6.89 -25.14 -6.31
C LEU A 21 7.83 -25.21 -5.11
N ASP A 22 9.09 -24.82 -5.31
CA ASP A 22 9.94 -24.42 -4.21
C ASP A 22 9.31 -23.15 -3.64
N ALA A 23 8.48 -23.32 -2.61
CA ALA A 23 7.68 -22.25 -2.03
C ALA A 23 8.59 -21.36 -1.18
N GLN A 24 9.20 -20.37 -1.80
CA GLN A 24 10.05 -19.41 -1.10
C GLN A 24 9.20 -18.31 -0.45
N ILE A 25 9.52 -18.00 0.80
CA ILE A 25 8.91 -16.90 1.55
C ILE A 25 9.98 -15.92 1.98
N TYR A 26 9.80 -14.67 1.62
CA TYR A 26 10.67 -13.56 2.00
C TYR A 26 9.96 -12.61 2.97
N ALA A 27 10.62 -12.28 4.06
CA ALA A 27 10.29 -11.11 4.87
C ALA A 27 11.07 -9.92 4.32
N LYS A 28 10.39 -8.79 4.11
CA LYS A 28 10.96 -7.58 3.51
C LYS A 28 10.73 -6.37 4.41
N LEU A 29 11.65 -5.41 4.32
CA LEU A 29 11.53 -4.11 4.97
C LEU A 29 11.94 -3.02 3.98
N ASN A 30 11.12 -1.99 3.84
CA ASN A 30 11.42 -0.85 2.98
C ASN A 30 12.38 0.11 3.67
N GLY A 31 13.59 0.23 3.12
CA GLY A 31 14.63 1.10 3.65
C GLY A 31 14.31 2.59 3.50
N LEU A 32 13.66 3.01 2.40
CA LEU A 32 13.31 4.43 2.21
C LEU A 32 12.30 4.91 3.26
N TYR A 33 11.31 4.09 3.58
CA TYR A 33 10.34 4.42 4.63
C TYR A 33 10.98 4.40 6.02
N ALA A 34 11.91 3.47 6.26
CA ALA A 34 12.64 3.39 7.51
C ALA A 34 13.47 4.67 7.78
N LEU A 35 14.05 5.30 6.74
CA LEU A 35 14.81 6.56 6.87
C LEU A 35 13.96 7.71 7.41
N VAL A 36 12.66 7.73 7.12
CA VAL A 36 11.72 8.72 7.64
C VAL A 36 10.90 8.20 8.82
N GLY A 37 11.30 7.08 9.41
CA GLY A 37 10.66 6.49 10.59
C GLY A 37 9.28 5.90 10.34
N VAL A 38 8.92 5.63 9.09
CA VAL A 38 7.70 4.91 8.71
C VAL A 38 8.02 3.42 8.64
N ILE A 39 7.18 2.61 9.26
CA ILE A 39 7.37 1.16 9.34
C ILE A 39 6.64 0.51 8.17
N ASN A 40 7.37 -0.27 7.34
CA ASN A 40 6.78 -0.96 6.19
C ASN A 40 7.33 -2.40 6.06
N PRO A 41 6.90 -3.33 6.91
CA PRO A 41 7.17 -4.74 6.74
C PRO A 41 6.29 -5.33 5.62
N ALA A 42 6.86 -6.30 4.91
CA ALA A 42 6.14 -7.08 3.92
C ALA A 42 6.53 -8.55 4.00
N VAL A 43 5.61 -9.40 3.56
CA VAL A 43 5.86 -10.82 3.33
C VAL A 43 5.51 -11.12 1.89
N GLU A 44 6.45 -11.73 1.18
CA GLU A 44 6.28 -12.18 -0.20
C GLU A 44 6.45 -13.68 -0.29
N PHE A 45 5.54 -14.34 -0.98
CA PHE A 45 5.58 -15.78 -1.20
C PHE A 45 5.41 -16.14 -2.67
N THR A 46 6.13 -17.16 -3.09
CA THR A 46 6.11 -17.68 -4.45
C THR A 46 4.79 -18.42 -4.69
N VAL A 47 4.09 -18.07 -5.78
CA VAL A 47 2.85 -18.73 -6.22
C VAL A 47 3.00 -19.46 -7.55
N SER A 48 4.03 -19.15 -8.32
CA SER A 48 4.38 -19.86 -9.55
C SER A 48 5.86 -19.61 -9.92
N PRO A 49 6.42 -20.33 -10.90
CA PRO A 49 7.81 -20.12 -11.35
C PRO A 49 8.13 -18.68 -11.78
N LYS A 50 7.11 -17.89 -12.09
CA LYS A 50 7.27 -16.47 -12.52
C LYS A 50 6.37 -15.51 -11.75
N SER A 51 5.75 -15.93 -10.66
CA SER A 51 4.83 -15.05 -9.93
C SER A 51 4.96 -15.19 -8.44
N THR A 52 4.77 -14.07 -7.76
CA THR A 52 4.71 -14.00 -6.31
C THR A 52 3.46 -13.22 -5.88
N PHE A 53 3.12 -13.37 -4.64
CA PHE A 53 2.12 -12.56 -3.96
C PHE A 53 2.75 -11.92 -2.74
N GLN A 54 2.60 -10.61 -2.60
CA GLN A 54 3.12 -9.86 -1.46
C GLN A 54 1.98 -9.24 -0.67
N THR A 55 2.11 -9.27 0.65
CA THR A 55 1.28 -8.47 1.56
C THR A 55 2.18 -7.57 2.37
N GLU A 56 1.82 -6.30 2.50
CA GLU A 56 2.59 -5.32 3.25
C GLU A 56 1.69 -4.43 4.10
N ILE A 57 2.27 -3.94 5.18
CA ILE A 57 1.66 -2.92 6.03
C ILE A 57 2.58 -1.70 5.97
N VAL A 58 2.00 -0.52 5.76
CA VAL A 58 2.70 0.76 5.95
C VAL A 58 2.07 1.44 7.15
N PHE A 59 2.89 1.80 8.11
CA PHE A 59 2.40 2.45 9.33
C PHE A 59 3.27 3.64 9.69
N SER A 60 2.66 4.82 9.77
CA SER A 60 3.29 6.02 10.31
C SER A 60 3.01 6.12 11.81
N PRO A 61 4.04 6.04 12.66
CA PRO A 61 3.89 6.22 14.11
C PRO A 61 3.76 7.68 14.50
N TRP A 62 4.01 8.60 13.57
CA TRP A 62 4.07 10.04 13.82
C TRP A 62 2.68 10.60 14.12
N LYS A 63 2.47 10.99 15.37
CA LYS A 63 1.24 11.67 15.77
C LYS A 63 1.17 13.06 15.13
N TYR A 64 2.30 13.76 15.16
CA TYR A 64 2.49 15.08 14.56
C TYR A 64 3.88 15.19 13.94
N VAL A 65 3.99 16.02 12.92
CA VAL A 65 5.25 16.46 12.32
C VAL A 65 5.26 17.98 12.42
N ASN A 66 6.35 18.55 12.93
CA ASN A 66 6.51 19.99 12.97
C ASN A 66 6.91 20.50 11.58
N ASP A 67 6.09 21.37 11.03
CA ASP A 67 6.33 22.02 9.75
C ASP A 67 6.25 23.54 9.96
N HIS A 68 7.42 24.22 9.92
CA HIS A 68 7.57 25.64 10.17
C HIS A 68 6.94 26.14 11.48
N GLY A 69 7.11 25.38 12.56
CA GLY A 69 6.59 25.72 13.88
C GLY A 69 5.13 25.34 14.11
N VAL A 70 4.47 24.70 13.15
CA VAL A 70 3.10 24.20 13.27
C VAL A 70 3.11 22.68 13.32
N ASP A 71 2.48 22.12 14.35
CA ASP A 71 2.34 20.68 14.50
C ASP A 71 1.20 20.14 13.63
N LYS A 72 1.55 19.39 12.60
CA LYS A 72 0.62 18.83 11.61
C LYS A 72 0.45 17.33 11.80
N PRO A 73 -0.78 16.80 11.86
CA PRO A 73 -1.01 15.36 11.99
C PRO A 73 -0.43 14.58 10.81
N MET A 74 0.21 13.43 11.08
CA MET A 74 0.79 12.54 10.05
C MET A 74 0.60 11.07 10.42
N LYS A 75 -0.56 10.71 10.94
CA LYS A 75 -0.87 9.34 11.34
C LYS A 75 -1.65 8.62 10.25
N PHE A 76 -1.10 7.54 9.74
CA PHE A 76 -1.80 6.67 8.78
C PHE A 76 -1.37 5.22 8.91
N GLY A 77 -2.24 4.33 8.46
CA GLY A 77 -1.95 2.92 8.29
C GLY A 77 -2.52 2.44 6.97
N ILE A 78 -1.72 1.66 6.22
CA ILE A 78 -2.10 1.06 4.94
C ILE A 78 -1.87 -0.43 5.03
N LEU A 79 -2.86 -1.22 4.62
CA LEU A 79 -2.70 -2.63 4.31
C LEU A 79 -2.80 -2.77 2.80
N MET A 80 -1.81 -3.39 2.19
CA MET A 80 -1.75 -3.57 0.74
C MET A 80 -1.37 -5.00 0.38
N THR A 81 -1.97 -5.49 -0.69
CA THR A 81 -1.64 -6.75 -1.31
C THR A 81 -1.27 -6.54 -2.77
N GLU A 82 -0.36 -7.32 -3.29
CA GLU A 82 0.15 -7.21 -4.65
C GLU A 82 0.42 -8.57 -5.25
N TYR A 83 -0.08 -8.81 -6.45
CA TYR A 83 0.33 -9.91 -7.30
C TYR A 83 1.41 -9.42 -8.26
N ARG A 84 2.55 -10.12 -8.31
CA ARG A 84 3.72 -9.77 -9.13
C ARG A 84 3.95 -10.82 -10.21
N ARG A 85 4.21 -10.37 -11.41
CA ARG A 85 4.59 -11.20 -12.55
C ARG A 85 5.96 -10.82 -13.05
N TYR A 86 6.90 -11.74 -12.93
CA TYR A 86 8.28 -11.59 -13.37
C TYR A 86 8.45 -11.99 -14.84
N PHE A 87 9.32 -11.29 -15.56
CA PHE A 87 9.58 -11.60 -16.96
C PHE A 87 10.40 -12.88 -17.11
N LYS A 88 11.31 -13.17 -16.19
CA LYS A 88 12.17 -14.35 -16.22
C LYS A 88 11.76 -15.39 -15.19
N GLN A 89 12.07 -15.15 -13.94
CA GLN A 89 11.85 -16.05 -12.79
C GLN A 89 11.44 -15.21 -11.59
N HIS A 90 10.63 -15.78 -10.68
CA HIS A 90 10.27 -15.11 -9.43
C HIS A 90 11.51 -14.66 -8.64
N ASN A 91 11.37 -13.55 -7.95
CA ASN A 91 12.41 -12.93 -7.12
C ASN A 91 13.71 -12.59 -7.86
N ARG A 92 13.67 -12.48 -9.20
CA ARG A 92 14.82 -12.12 -10.04
C ARG A 92 14.44 -11.30 -11.27
N GLY A 93 15.01 -10.08 -11.34
CA GLY A 93 14.87 -9.19 -12.49
C GLY A 93 13.59 -8.37 -12.46
N TRP A 94 13.19 -7.90 -13.61
CA TRP A 94 12.03 -7.02 -13.77
C TRP A 94 10.72 -7.74 -13.54
N TYR A 95 9.78 -7.04 -12.93
CA TYR A 95 8.41 -7.51 -12.77
C TYR A 95 7.39 -6.36 -12.95
N LEU A 96 6.16 -6.75 -13.22
CA LEU A 96 4.97 -5.91 -13.12
C LEU A 96 4.04 -6.51 -12.08
N GLY A 97 3.41 -5.64 -11.30
CA GLY A 97 2.46 -6.00 -10.27
C GLY A 97 1.15 -5.26 -10.40
N ALA A 98 0.09 -5.93 -9.96
CA ALA A 98 -1.21 -5.32 -9.71
C ALA A 98 -1.45 -5.33 -8.21
N ASN A 99 -1.83 -4.20 -7.64
CA ASN A 99 -2.01 -4.06 -6.21
C ASN A 99 -3.39 -3.52 -5.85
N MET A 100 -3.81 -3.85 -4.65
CA MET A 100 -4.99 -3.29 -4.01
C MET A 100 -4.72 -3.09 -2.53
N GLY A 101 -5.36 -2.10 -1.93
CA GLY A 101 -5.17 -1.82 -0.52
C GLY A 101 -6.26 -0.99 0.10
N MET A 102 -6.17 -0.88 1.41
CA MET A 102 -7.01 -0.01 2.23
C MET A 102 -6.14 0.84 3.14
N MET A 103 -6.61 2.05 3.41
CA MET A 103 -5.89 3.04 4.21
C MET A 103 -6.83 3.65 5.23
N GLY A 104 -6.36 3.81 6.47
CA GLY A 104 -6.95 4.68 7.46
C GLY A 104 -5.99 5.83 7.77
N PHE A 105 -6.49 7.05 7.87
CA PHE A 105 -5.61 8.20 8.05
C PHE A 105 -6.21 9.34 8.88
N LYS A 106 -5.31 10.06 9.55
CA LYS A 106 -5.47 11.39 10.09
C LYS A 106 -4.20 12.16 9.77
N MET A 107 -4.21 12.90 8.66
CA MET A 107 -2.99 13.51 8.14
C MET A 107 -3.27 14.81 7.40
N SER A 108 -2.30 15.71 7.43
CA SER A 108 -2.22 16.84 6.51
C SER A 108 -1.66 16.34 5.19
N LYS A 109 -2.28 16.70 4.07
CA LYS A 109 -1.83 16.25 2.75
C LYS A 109 -0.48 16.89 2.40
N PRO A 110 0.42 16.15 1.73
CA PRO A 110 1.59 16.76 1.11
C PRO A 110 1.15 17.79 0.05
N GLN A 111 1.73 18.97 0.11
CA GLN A 111 1.49 20.06 -0.84
C GLN A 111 2.82 20.55 -1.38
N PHE A 112 2.95 20.59 -2.70
CA PHE A 112 4.21 20.93 -3.36
C PHE A 112 4.23 22.35 -3.96
N SER A 113 3.18 23.17 -3.74
CA SER A 113 3.01 24.44 -4.43
C SER A 113 3.43 25.69 -3.66
N ASP A 114 3.15 25.81 -2.36
CA ASP A 114 3.36 27.05 -1.62
C ASP A 114 4.12 26.87 -0.30
N GLY A 115 5.37 26.46 -0.39
CA GLY A 115 6.21 26.33 0.81
C GLY A 115 5.95 25.03 1.55
N TRP A 116 6.61 24.05 1.12
CA TRP A 116 7.04 22.82 1.78
C TRP A 116 6.08 22.06 2.69
N PHE A 117 5.58 21.00 2.16
CA PHE A 117 5.19 19.68 2.66
C PHE A 117 3.73 19.46 3.05
N LEU A 118 3.09 20.25 3.88
CA LEU A 118 1.81 19.86 4.43
C LEU A 118 0.81 21.01 4.43
N GLU A 119 -0.43 20.76 4.02
CA GLU A 119 -1.53 21.72 4.12
C GLU A 119 -1.73 22.21 5.55
N ASN A 120 -2.20 23.47 5.72
CA ASN A 120 -2.57 24.05 7.03
C ASN A 120 -3.88 23.50 7.61
N ARG A 121 -4.33 22.37 7.09
CA ARG A 121 -5.47 21.60 7.56
C ARG A 121 -5.15 20.12 7.49
N TYR A 122 -5.98 19.29 8.10
CA TYR A 122 -5.83 17.85 8.02
C TYR A 122 -7.13 17.17 7.62
N SER A 123 -7.02 15.99 7.09
CA SER A 123 -8.13 15.09 6.77
C SER A 123 -8.10 13.85 7.63
N LYS A 124 -9.28 13.38 8.06
CA LYS A 124 -9.44 12.13 8.80
C LYS A 124 -10.46 11.26 8.09
N GLY A 125 -10.09 10.05 7.78
CA GLY A 125 -10.96 9.14 7.07
C GLY A 125 -10.29 7.81 6.74
N TYR A 126 -10.84 7.17 5.75
CA TYR A 126 -10.32 5.92 5.18
C TYR A 126 -10.40 5.95 3.66
N GLY A 127 -9.69 5.07 3.01
CA GLY A 127 -9.68 4.95 1.56
C GLY A 127 -9.39 3.53 1.11
N MET A 128 -9.72 3.28 -0.14
CA MET A 128 -9.37 2.06 -0.86
C MET A 128 -8.58 2.45 -2.10
N MET A 129 -7.63 1.60 -2.50
CA MET A 129 -6.79 1.86 -3.66
C MET A 129 -6.63 0.61 -4.50
N ILE A 130 -6.52 0.83 -5.81
CA ILE A 130 -6.17 -0.18 -6.79
C ILE A 130 -5.15 0.40 -7.75
N GLY A 131 -4.12 -0.35 -8.09
CA GLY A 131 -3.04 0.19 -8.89
C GLY A 131 -2.13 -0.83 -9.51
N ILE A 132 -1.09 -0.31 -10.12
CA ILE A 132 -0.02 -1.07 -10.76
C ILE A 132 1.32 -0.67 -10.17
N CYS A 133 2.26 -1.60 -10.21
CA CYS A 133 3.62 -1.40 -9.75
C CYS A 133 4.58 -2.04 -10.74
N GLY A 134 5.73 -1.43 -10.94
CA GLY A 134 6.86 -2.02 -11.64
C GLY A 134 8.07 -2.01 -10.74
N GLY A 135 8.91 -3.03 -10.85
CA GLY A 135 10.09 -3.10 -10.03
C GLY A 135 11.15 -4.05 -10.57
N PHE A 136 12.27 -4.06 -9.87
CA PHE A 136 13.40 -4.92 -10.17
C PHE A 136 13.92 -5.54 -8.88
N GLU A 137 13.98 -6.87 -8.86
CA GLU A 137 14.56 -7.63 -7.76
C GLU A 137 15.93 -8.20 -8.12
N TYR A 138 16.86 -8.05 -7.21
CA TYR A 138 18.21 -8.55 -7.31
C TYR A 138 18.56 -9.39 -6.09
N GLN A 139 18.72 -10.70 -6.29
CA GLN A 139 19.23 -11.60 -5.27
C GLN A 139 20.75 -11.51 -5.22
N PHE A 140 21.29 -10.92 -4.17
CA PHE A 140 22.75 -10.69 -4.02
C PHE A 140 23.44 -11.74 -3.13
N ALA A 141 22.65 -12.54 -2.41
CA ALA A 141 23.14 -13.69 -1.66
C ALA A 141 22.06 -14.78 -1.60
N ASP A 142 22.39 -15.97 -1.14
CA ASP A 142 21.48 -17.13 -1.14
C ASP A 142 20.13 -16.86 -0.49
N ARG A 143 20.10 -16.04 0.55
CA ARG A 143 18.89 -15.72 1.32
C ARG A 143 18.50 -14.24 1.28
N TRP A 144 19.24 -13.39 0.58
CA TRP A 144 19.05 -11.96 0.60
C TRP A 144 18.75 -11.41 -0.78
N LEU A 145 17.78 -10.51 -0.84
CA LEU A 145 17.45 -9.77 -2.05
C LEU A 145 17.26 -8.27 -1.78
N LEU A 146 17.44 -7.49 -2.83
CA LEU A 146 17.05 -6.09 -2.94
C LEU A 146 15.88 -5.99 -3.91
N ASP A 147 14.90 -5.17 -3.58
CA ASP A 147 13.70 -4.93 -4.39
C ASP A 147 13.51 -3.42 -4.52
N ALA A 148 13.74 -2.88 -5.72
CA ALA A 148 13.49 -1.49 -6.05
C ALA A 148 12.21 -1.39 -6.87
N TYR A 149 11.26 -0.55 -6.43
CA TYR A 149 9.94 -0.48 -7.04
C TYR A 149 9.32 0.91 -7.01
N PHE A 150 8.43 1.12 -7.97
CA PHE A 150 7.57 2.27 -8.06
C PHE A 150 6.17 1.86 -8.55
N GLY A 151 5.15 2.40 -7.91
CA GLY A 151 3.76 2.09 -8.23
C GLY A 151 2.84 3.31 -8.17
N TRP A 152 1.77 3.22 -8.94
CA TRP A 152 0.75 4.24 -9.07
C TRP A 152 -0.62 3.64 -8.86
N SER A 153 -1.47 4.31 -8.08
CA SER A 153 -2.82 3.81 -7.79
C SER A 153 -3.87 4.89 -7.92
N TYR A 154 -5.05 4.44 -8.29
CA TYR A 154 -6.29 5.17 -8.16
C TYR A 154 -6.84 4.95 -6.76
N MET A 155 -7.01 6.04 -6.01
CA MET A 155 -7.49 6.04 -4.64
C MET A 155 -8.90 6.62 -4.58
N LEU A 156 -9.78 5.88 -3.91
CA LEU A 156 -11.11 6.30 -3.50
C LEU A 156 -11.09 6.55 -2.01
N SER A 157 -11.44 7.74 -1.54
CA SER A 157 -11.40 8.05 -0.13
C SER A 157 -12.68 8.73 0.37
N TRP A 158 -12.98 8.43 1.63
CA TRP A 158 -14.08 8.98 2.41
C TRP A 158 -13.48 9.66 3.63
N TYR A 159 -13.60 10.98 3.72
CA TYR A 159 -12.97 11.71 4.81
C TYR A 159 -13.67 13.03 5.13
N ASN A 160 -13.44 13.52 6.33
CA ASN A 160 -13.78 14.87 6.75
C ASN A 160 -12.52 15.72 6.82
N GLY A 161 -12.61 16.98 6.39
CA GLY A 161 -11.57 17.98 6.54
C GLY A 161 -11.71 18.72 7.87
N TYR A 162 -10.58 19.07 8.48
CA TYR A 162 -10.50 19.80 9.73
C TYR A 162 -9.45 20.90 9.62
N SER A 163 -9.70 22.06 10.23
CA SER A 163 -8.65 23.03 10.49
C SER A 163 -7.72 22.56 11.60
N LEU A 164 -6.52 23.12 11.71
CA LEU A 164 -5.55 22.73 12.73
C LEU A 164 -5.99 23.10 14.14
N ASP A 165 -6.90 24.06 14.32
CA ASP A 165 -7.53 24.42 15.58
C ASP A 165 -8.61 23.42 16.05
N GLY A 166 -8.89 22.39 15.24
CA GLY A 166 -9.86 21.33 15.52
C GLY A 166 -11.28 21.63 15.09
N THR A 167 -11.54 22.79 14.48
CA THR A 167 -12.84 23.08 13.86
C THR A 167 -13.00 22.30 12.56
N ILE A 168 -14.23 21.93 12.22
CA ILE A 168 -14.50 21.23 10.98
C ILE A 168 -14.53 22.25 9.85
N ASP A 169 -13.64 22.10 8.87
CA ASP A 169 -13.72 22.81 7.61
C ASP A 169 -14.88 22.25 6.80
N LEU A 170 -15.97 22.99 6.80
CA LEU A 170 -17.05 22.74 5.87
C LEU A 170 -16.54 23.06 4.47
N TYR A 171 -16.45 22.07 3.60
CA TYR A 171 -16.28 22.34 2.17
C TYR A 171 -17.41 23.29 1.72
N PRO A 172 -17.10 24.41 1.05
CA PRO A 172 -18.07 25.49 0.82
C PRO A 172 -19.29 25.10 -0.02
N HIS A 173 -19.41 23.86 -0.45
CA HIS A 173 -20.47 23.40 -1.36
C HIS A 173 -21.31 22.22 -0.87
N ARG A 174 -21.09 21.68 0.35
CA ARG A 174 -21.91 20.60 0.90
C ARG A 174 -22.09 20.74 2.41
N PRO A 175 -23.32 20.69 2.94
CA PRO A 175 -23.54 20.55 4.37
C PRO A 175 -23.01 19.16 4.79
N VAL A 176 -21.91 19.14 5.52
CA VAL A 176 -21.34 17.90 6.04
C VAL A 176 -22.12 17.50 7.27
N GLN A 177 -22.71 16.31 7.27
CA GLN A 177 -23.18 15.69 8.49
C GLN A 177 -21.94 15.26 9.32
N LEU A 178 -21.83 15.81 10.51
CA LEU A 178 -20.68 15.73 11.43
C LEU A 178 -20.26 14.31 11.85
N GLU A 179 -21.06 13.28 11.60
CA GLU A 179 -20.89 11.96 12.17
C GLU A 179 -20.48 10.86 11.17
N LYS A 180 -20.61 11.12 9.87
CA LYS A 180 -20.21 10.13 8.84
C LYS A 180 -19.55 10.82 7.67
N PRO A 181 -18.34 10.37 7.27
CA PRO A 181 -17.75 10.83 6.02
C PRO A 181 -18.69 10.50 4.87
N ASP A 182 -18.96 11.48 4.02
CA ASP A 182 -19.75 11.24 2.81
C ASP A 182 -19.04 10.22 1.93
N PRO A 183 -19.71 9.15 1.51
CA PRO A 183 -19.14 8.25 0.53
C PRO A 183 -18.87 9.03 -0.75
N PHE A 184 -17.67 8.93 -1.29
CA PHE A 184 -17.24 9.63 -2.50
C PHE A 184 -17.42 11.15 -2.41
N ASN A 185 -16.86 11.76 -1.38
CA ASN A 185 -16.85 13.23 -1.22
C ASN A 185 -16.03 13.97 -2.30
N GLY A 186 -15.89 13.35 -3.48
CA GLY A 186 -15.23 13.90 -4.66
C GLY A 186 -13.72 13.66 -4.70
N SER A 187 -13.19 12.91 -3.75
CA SER A 187 -11.77 12.59 -3.72
C SER A 187 -11.45 11.34 -4.52
N HIS A 188 -11.26 11.55 -5.81
CA HIS A 188 -10.74 10.56 -6.74
C HIS A 188 -9.34 10.99 -7.11
N GLU A 189 -8.33 10.34 -6.57
CA GLU A 189 -6.96 10.78 -6.76
C GLU A 189 -6.09 9.68 -7.36
N TRP A 190 -5.28 10.06 -8.35
CA TRP A 190 -4.19 9.24 -8.84
C TRP A 190 -2.93 9.61 -8.06
N LEU A 191 -2.41 8.67 -7.29
CA LEU A 191 -1.29 8.93 -6.39
C LEU A 191 -0.17 7.90 -6.60
N PRO A 192 1.12 8.33 -6.49
CA PRO A 192 2.21 7.39 -6.30
C PRO A 192 2.06 6.77 -4.92
N ASN A 193 1.61 5.53 -4.87
CA ASN A 193 1.27 4.85 -3.63
C ASN A 193 2.33 3.85 -3.17
N LYS A 194 3.22 3.48 -4.07
CA LYS A 194 4.30 2.52 -3.83
C LYS A 194 5.62 3.06 -4.34
N ILE A 195 6.53 3.32 -3.42
CA ILE A 195 7.91 3.67 -3.75
C ILE A 195 8.83 3.05 -2.71
N GLY A 196 9.89 2.42 -3.15
CA GLY A 196 10.79 1.84 -2.16
C GLY A 196 12.02 1.16 -2.75
N VAL A 197 12.95 0.99 -1.85
CA VAL A 197 14.05 0.05 -1.96
C VAL A 197 13.97 -0.82 -0.71
N SER A 198 13.55 -2.06 -0.87
CA SER A 198 13.40 -3.01 0.23
C SER A 198 14.54 -4.00 0.26
N ILE A 199 14.94 -4.36 1.47
CA ILE A 199 15.79 -5.54 1.70
C ILE A 199 14.87 -6.70 2.10
N GLY A 200 15.08 -7.87 1.49
CA GLY A 200 14.35 -9.09 1.77
C GLY A 200 15.25 -10.20 2.28
N PHE A 201 14.76 -10.94 3.26
CA PHE A 201 15.41 -12.13 3.80
C PHE A 201 14.51 -13.34 3.63
N MET A 202 15.04 -14.40 3.05
CA MET A 202 14.34 -15.67 2.87
C MET A 202 14.17 -16.38 4.22
N ILE A 203 12.93 -16.51 4.68
CA ILE A 203 12.59 -17.17 5.94
C ILE A 203 12.16 -18.62 5.75
N PHE A 204 11.76 -19.00 4.53
CA PHE A 204 11.39 -20.36 4.17
C PHE A 204 11.77 -20.67 2.71
N ASN A 205 12.21 -21.91 2.47
CA ASN A 205 12.56 -22.46 1.16
C ASN A 205 12.05 -23.87 0.99
#